data_687f2de65b3f5a9dbc2e1d1a89ded9e3
#
_entry.id   687f2de65b3f5a9dbc2e1d1a89ded9e3
#
_cell.length_a   1.000
_cell.length_b   1.000
_cell.length_c   1.000
_cell.angle_alpha   90.00
_cell.angle_beta   90.00
_cell.angle_gamma   90.00
#
_symmetry.space_group_name_H-M   'P 1'
#
loop_
_entity.id
_entity.type
_entity.pdbx_description
1 polymer ?
#
loop_
_entity_poly.entity_id
_entity_poly.type
_entity_poly.pdbx_seq_one_letter_code
_entity_poly.pdbx_strand_id
1 'polypeptide(L)'
;MARRRDLLKLLPVAPFALSAANASKLSNTVVDPEAAPLKKLPFGDAHVYFEGATDQVRSMVGGSLLLAVGKSDPPHKHEEEEFMVIAEGVAEILVDGKTVKVKPGSMMYCAANKTHGITDIGKIPVLFYYYKWKV
;
A
#
# COMPACT_ATOMS: atom_id res chain seq x y z
N MET A 1 -15.95 7.04 9.58
CA MET A 1 -15.66 6.50 9.06
C MET A 1 -14.83 5.73 9.14
N ALA A 2 -14.62 5.11 9.43
CA ALA A 2 -13.72 4.29 9.56
C ALA A 2 -13.75 3.23 8.76
N ARG A 3 -14.60 2.93 8.27
CA ARG A 3 -14.70 1.90 7.53
C ARG A 3 -13.85 1.88 6.44
N ARG A 4 -13.43 2.84 6.06
CA ARG A 4 -12.62 2.85 5.04
C ARG A 4 -11.47 2.05 5.11
N ARG A 5 -10.97 1.70 6.21
CA ARG A 5 -9.86 0.91 6.30
C ARG A 5 -10.07 -0.38 5.77
N ASP A 6 -11.22 -0.86 5.88
CA ASP A 6 -11.47 -2.17 5.40
C ASP A 6 -11.46 -2.25 3.93
N LEU A 7 -11.65 -1.13 3.31
CA LEU A 7 -11.60 -1.15 1.94
C LEU A 7 -10.35 -1.53 1.38
N LEU A 8 -9.38 -1.37 2.14
CA LEU A 8 -8.18 -1.77 1.66
C LEU A 8 -8.15 -3.16 1.36
N LYS A 9 -8.90 -3.76 1.91
CA LYS A 9 -8.89 -5.07 1.64
C LYS A 9 -9.79 -5.40 0.76
N LEU A 10 -10.13 -4.66 1.27
CA LEU A 10 -10.54 -4.85 0.81
C LEU A 10 -11.16 -4.62 0.47
N LEU A 11 -11.79 -4.29 0.96
CA LEU A 11 -12.35 -3.77 0.81
C LEU A 11 -12.99 -3.81 0.43
N PRO A 12 -13.66 -4.00 0.60
CA PRO A 12 -14.40 -3.80 0.24
C PRO A 12 -15.16 -3.49 0.12
N VAL A 13 -15.65 -3.50 0.60
CA VAL A 13 -16.32 -3.09 0.55
C VAL A 13 -17.04 -2.70 0.31
N ALA A 14 -17.59 -2.77 0.54
CA ALA A 14 -18.11 -2.26 0.34
C ALA A 14 -18.71 -1.86 0.14
N PRO A 15 -19.12 -1.88 0.14
CA PRO A 15 -19.59 -1.36 -0.20
C PRO A 15 -20.03 -0.72 -0.27
N PHE A 16 -19.92 -0.53 -0.19
CA PHE A 16 -20.20 0.37 -0.17
C PHE A 16 -20.17 1.11 -0.53
N ALA A 17 -20.48 0.01 -0.39
CA ALA A 17 -20.08 0.87 -1.18
C ALA A 17 -20.08 2.31 -1.00
N LEU A 18 -19.13 2.80 -0.63
CA LEU A 18 -19.04 4.20 -0.53
C LEU A 18 -18.79 4.74 -1.90
N SER A 19 -19.60 5.57 -2.40
CA SER A 19 -19.38 6.13 -3.71
C SER A 19 -18.30 7.20 -3.63
N ALA A 20 -17.69 7.47 -4.78
CA ALA A 20 -16.67 8.51 -4.82
C ALA A 20 -17.23 9.86 -4.41
N ALA A 21 -18.50 10.12 -4.72
CA ALA A 21 -19.10 11.40 -4.38
C ALA A 21 -19.19 11.60 -2.87
N ASN A 22 -19.23 10.50 -2.11
CA ASN A 22 -19.35 10.59 -0.67
C ASN A 22 -18.02 10.39 0.05
N ALA A 23 -16.94 10.23 -0.70
CA ALA A 23 -15.65 10.04 -0.08
C ALA A 23 -15.21 11.32 0.59
N SER A 24 -14.65 11.20 1.78
CA SER A 24 -14.10 12.35 2.49
C SER A 24 -12.88 12.86 1.75
N LYS A 25 -12.77 14.18 1.70
CA LYS A 25 -11.60 14.80 1.13
C LYS A 25 -10.49 14.81 2.17
N LEU A 26 -9.27 14.55 1.72
CA LEU A 26 -8.13 14.59 2.63
C LEU A 26 -7.86 16.01 3.07
N SER A 27 -7.62 16.18 4.36
CA SER A 27 -7.12 17.43 4.92
C SER A 27 -5.60 17.38 4.91
N ASN A 28 -4.97 18.55 4.91
CA ASN A 28 -3.54 18.60 5.12
C ASN A 28 -3.22 17.95 6.46
N THR A 29 -2.30 17.00 6.48
CA THR A 29 -2.09 16.24 7.70
C THR A 29 -0.66 15.69 7.77
N VAL A 30 -0.21 15.44 8.99
CA VAL A 30 1.01 14.70 9.27
C VAL A 30 0.61 13.61 10.24
N VAL A 31 0.95 12.38 9.94
CA VAL A 31 0.54 11.24 10.75
C VAL A 31 1.76 10.58 11.35
N ASP A 32 1.74 10.43 12.68
CA ASP A 32 2.79 9.75 13.40
C ASP A 32 2.61 8.24 13.19
N PRO A 33 3.68 7.49 12.96
CA PRO A 33 3.56 6.04 12.76
C PRO A 33 2.78 5.34 13.87
N GLU A 34 2.97 5.75 15.11
CA GLU A 34 2.28 5.10 16.22
C GLU A 34 0.79 5.40 16.25
N ALA A 35 0.36 6.46 15.58
CA ALA A 35 -1.05 6.81 15.52
C ALA A 35 -1.77 6.18 14.34
N ALA A 36 -1.06 5.61 13.38
CA ALA A 36 -1.68 5.01 12.22
C ALA A 36 -2.29 3.66 12.59
N PRO A 37 -3.54 3.40 12.18
CA PRO A 37 -4.17 2.12 12.49
C PRO A 37 -3.36 0.94 11.96
N LEU A 38 -3.24 -0.09 12.79
CA LEU A 38 -2.52 -1.31 12.43
C LEU A 38 -3.46 -2.36 11.92
N LYS A 39 -3.08 -3.01 10.84
CA LYS A 39 -3.78 -4.16 10.30
C LYS A 39 -2.80 -5.30 10.16
N LYS A 40 -3.10 -6.42 10.83
CA LYS A 40 -2.28 -7.61 10.73
C LYS A 40 -2.65 -8.37 9.47
N LEU A 41 -1.64 -8.74 8.68
CA LEU A 41 -1.81 -9.53 7.48
C LEU A 41 -1.03 -10.83 7.64
N PRO A 42 -1.33 -11.86 6.85
CA PRO A 42 -0.58 -13.12 6.95
C PRO A 42 0.92 -12.96 6.74
N PHE A 43 1.32 -11.93 6.00
CA PHE A 43 2.72 -11.73 5.66
C PHE A 43 3.36 -10.51 6.35
N GLY A 44 2.63 -9.79 7.19
CA GLY A 44 3.24 -8.67 7.88
C GLY A 44 2.25 -7.71 8.49
N ASP A 45 2.75 -6.58 8.94
CA ASP A 45 1.97 -5.56 9.63
C ASP A 45 1.81 -4.33 8.74
N ALA A 46 0.58 -3.96 8.46
CA ALA A 46 0.28 -2.80 7.62
C ALA A 46 -0.27 -1.65 8.45
N HIS A 47 0.13 -0.44 8.09
CA HIS A 47 -0.45 0.76 8.66
C HIS A 47 -1.01 1.62 7.55
N VAL A 48 -2.20 2.17 7.75
CA VAL A 48 -2.78 3.14 6.83
C VAL A 48 -2.65 4.50 7.49
N TYR A 49 -1.88 5.38 6.87
CA TYR A 49 -1.62 6.70 7.42
C TYR A 49 -2.70 7.69 7.04
N PHE A 50 -3.14 7.66 5.79
CA PHE A 50 -4.22 8.51 5.35
C PHE A 50 -4.91 7.89 4.14
N GLU A 51 -6.17 8.26 3.98
CA GLU A 51 -6.99 7.69 2.92
C GLU A 51 -8.11 8.67 2.61
N GLY A 52 -8.33 8.97 1.34
CA GLY A 52 -9.41 9.86 0.94
C GLY A 52 -9.23 10.39 -0.46
N ALA A 53 -10.15 11.25 -0.87
CA ALA A 53 -10.11 11.92 -2.16
C ALA A 53 -9.32 13.22 -2.04
N THR A 54 -8.86 13.73 -3.18
CA THR A 54 -8.25 15.07 -3.27
C THR A 54 -8.94 15.82 -4.39
N ASP A 55 -8.47 17.05 -4.66
CA ASP A 55 -9.01 17.80 -5.79
C ASP A 55 -8.61 17.17 -7.13
N GLN A 56 -7.53 16.40 -7.18
CA GLN A 56 -7.03 15.83 -8.42
C GLN A 56 -7.35 14.35 -8.59
N VAL A 57 -7.54 13.61 -7.50
CA VAL A 57 -7.74 12.16 -7.59
C VAL A 57 -8.97 11.72 -6.78
N ARG A 58 -9.63 10.68 -7.27
CA ARG A 58 -10.80 10.15 -6.60
C ARG A 58 -10.46 9.40 -5.33
N SER A 59 -9.27 8.84 -5.25
CA SER A 59 -8.83 8.17 -4.05
C SER A 59 -7.33 8.24 -3.94
N MET A 60 -6.84 8.30 -2.72
CA MET A 60 -5.43 8.22 -2.42
C MET A 60 -5.28 7.53 -1.08
N VAL A 61 -4.34 6.60 -1.00
CA VAL A 61 -4.01 5.90 0.23
C VAL A 61 -2.50 5.97 0.41
N GLY A 62 -2.08 6.34 1.60
CA GLY A 62 -0.66 6.27 1.96
C GLY A 62 -0.51 5.36 3.15
N GLY A 63 0.45 4.46 3.10
CA GLY A 63 0.64 3.50 4.17
C GLY A 63 2.03 2.91 4.20
N SER A 64 2.21 1.97 5.09
CA SER A 64 3.45 1.20 5.18
C SER A 64 3.13 -0.27 5.41
N LEU A 65 4.09 -1.11 5.05
CA LEU A 65 4.02 -2.54 5.36
C LEU A 65 5.37 -2.96 5.89
N LEU A 66 5.34 -3.63 7.05
CA LEU A 66 6.51 -4.31 7.58
C LEU A 66 6.35 -5.78 7.21
N LEU A 67 7.03 -6.20 6.15
CA LEU A 67 6.94 -7.55 5.61
C LEU A 67 7.84 -8.47 6.42
N ALA A 68 7.26 -9.53 6.96
CA ALA A 68 8.01 -10.44 7.82
C ALA A 68 9.08 -11.19 7.02
N VAL A 69 10.14 -11.60 7.72
CA VAL A 69 11.28 -12.30 7.10
C VAL A 69 10.79 -13.51 6.32
N GLY A 70 11.20 -13.61 5.07
CA GLY A 70 10.88 -14.73 4.21
C GLY A 70 9.46 -14.76 3.67
N LYS A 71 8.67 -13.75 3.98
CA LYS A 71 7.29 -13.71 3.54
C LYS A 71 7.12 -12.87 2.29
N SER A 72 5.96 -13.01 1.66
CA SER A 72 5.63 -12.29 0.44
C SER A 72 4.27 -11.62 0.59
N ASP A 73 4.18 -10.41 0.06
CA ASP A 73 2.91 -9.84 -0.34
C ASP A 73 2.71 -10.40 -1.75
N PRO A 74 1.82 -11.39 -1.92
CA PRO A 74 1.82 -12.18 -3.15
C PRO A 74 1.40 -11.37 -4.37
N PRO A 75 1.72 -11.87 -5.56
CA PRO A 75 1.36 -11.15 -6.79
C PRO A 75 -0.12 -10.83 -6.84
N HIS A 76 -0.43 -9.59 -7.16
CA HIS A 76 -1.79 -9.09 -7.23
C HIS A 76 -1.84 -7.85 -8.12
N LYS A 77 -3.04 -7.41 -8.43
CA LYS A 77 -3.23 -6.16 -9.16
C LYS A 77 -4.45 -5.44 -8.62
N HIS A 78 -4.51 -4.15 -8.82
CA HIS A 78 -5.63 -3.32 -8.41
C HIS A 78 -5.77 -2.13 -9.36
N GLU A 79 -6.89 -1.42 -9.23
CA GLU A 79 -7.20 -0.33 -10.15
C GLU A 79 -6.36 0.91 -9.92
N GLU A 80 -5.77 1.04 -8.76
CA GLU A 80 -4.94 2.20 -8.46
C GLU A 80 -3.57 2.06 -9.08
N GLU A 81 -2.97 3.19 -9.41
CA GLU A 81 -1.52 3.23 -9.63
C GLU A 81 -0.86 3.15 -8.27
N GLU A 82 0.35 2.69 -8.22
CA GLU A 82 1.08 2.55 -6.96
C GLU A 82 2.53 2.99 -7.09
N PHE A 83 2.99 3.69 -6.07
CA PHE A 83 4.39 4.03 -5.87
C PHE A 83 4.82 3.41 -4.55
N MET A 84 6.02 2.84 -4.53
CA MET A 84 6.56 2.21 -3.32
C MET A 84 8.00 2.63 -3.14
N VAL A 85 8.42 2.82 -1.88
CA VAL A 85 9.83 3.06 -1.57
C VAL A 85 10.25 2.13 -0.45
N ILE A 86 11.39 1.46 -0.62
CA ILE A 86 11.95 0.57 0.38
C ILE A 86 12.69 1.40 1.42
N ALA A 87 12.34 1.24 2.68
CA ALA A 87 12.99 1.95 3.77
C ALA A 87 14.02 1.08 4.48
N GLU A 88 13.72 -0.22 4.66
CA GLU A 88 14.62 -1.15 5.37
C GLU A 88 14.53 -2.52 4.75
N GLY A 89 15.62 -3.26 4.81
CA GLY A 89 15.63 -4.65 4.36
C GLY A 89 15.93 -4.81 2.88
N VAL A 90 15.98 -6.06 2.44
CA VAL A 90 16.28 -6.43 1.06
C VAL A 90 15.16 -7.32 0.56
N ALA A 91 14.68 -7.04 -0.64
CA ALA A 91 13.52 -7.74 -1.19
C ALA A 91 13.69 -7.99 -2.67
N GLU A 92 12.78 -8.79 -3.22
CA GLU A 92 12.59 -8.91 -4.65
C GLU A 92 11.20 -8.41 -4.99
N ILE A 93 11.10 -7.54 -5.97
CA ILE A 93 9.81 -7.04 -6.45
C ILE A 93 9.54 -7.66 -7.81
N LEU A 94 8.33 -8.22 -7.94
CA LEU A 94 7.81 -8.66 -9.23
C LEU A 94 7.06 -7.49 -9.85
N VAL A 95 7.47 -7.05 -11.03
CA VAL A 95 6.80 -6.00 -11.78
C VAL A 95 7.09 -6.20 -13.26
N ASP A 96 6.07 -6.03 -14.09
CA ASP A 96 6.20 -6.26 -15.55
C ASP A 96 6.73 -7.65 -15.88
N GLY A 97 6.32 -8.66 -15.11
CA GLY A 97 6.76 -10.03 -15.34
C GLY A 97 8.21 -10.28 -15.00
N LYS A 98 8.90 -9.32 -14.39
CA LYS A 98 10.31 -9.45 -14.04
C LYS A 98 10.48 -9.34 -12.54
N THR A 99 11.48 -10.03 -12.02
CA THR A 99 11.85 -9.94 -10.62
C THR A 99 13.09 -9.09 -10.48
N VAL A 100 13.00 -8.05 -9.64
CA VAL A 100 14.09 -7.10 -9.45
C VAL A 100 14.47 -7.09 -7.98
N LYS A 101 15.76 -7.26 -7.69
CA LYS A 101 16.25 -7.17 -6.32
C LYS A 101 16.32 -5.69 -5.91
N VAL A 102 15.81 -5.38 -4.74
CA VAL A 102 15.73 -4.00 -4.24
C VAL A 102 16.32 -3.90 -2.83
N LYS A 103 16.69 -2.69 -2.45
CA LYS A 103 17.34 -2.37 -1.17
C LYS A 103 16.81 -1.03 -0.68
N PRO A 104 17.19 -0.61 0.54
CA PRO A 104 16.73 0.70 1.04
C PRO A 104 17.05 1.81 0.03
N GLY A 105 16.05 2.63 -0.23
CA GLY A 105 16.12 3.70 -1.22
C GLY A 105 15.61 3.33 -2.60
N SER A 106 15.42 2.04 -2.89
CA SER A 106 14.82 1.63 -4.17
C SER A 106 13.38 2.06 -4.23
N MET A 107 12.93 2.43 -5.42
CA MET A 107 11.56 2.86 -5.66
C MET A 107 10.93 2.05 -6.78
N MET A 108 9.63 1.82 -6.65
CA MET A 108 8.84 1.14 -7.68
C MET A 108 7.68 2.04 -8.10
N TYR A 109 7.39 2.06 -9.38
CA TYR A 109 6.11 2.55 -9.88
C TYR A 109 5.42 1.39 -10.61
N CYS A 110 4.15 1.22 -10.35
CA CYS A 110 3.35 0.21 -11.03
C CYS A 110 2.06 0.84 -11.54
N ALA A 111 1.79 0.67 -12.81
CA ALA A 111 0.59 1.22 -13.41
C ALA A 111 -0.66 0.46 -12.94
N ALA A 112 -1.80 1.10 -13.10
CA ALA A 112 -3.09 0.50 -12.75
C ALA A 112 -3.28 -0.84 -13.46
N ASN A 113 -3.85 -1.79 -12.73
CA ASN A 113 -4.21 -3.12 -13.25
C ASN A 113 -3.02 -3.95 -13.74
N LYS A 114 -1.82 -3.67 -13.23
CA LYS A 114 -0.65 -4.48 -13.56
C LYS A 114 -0.24 -5.28 -12.34
N THR A 115 0.11 -6.54 -12.59
CA THR A 115 0.48 -7.47 -11.52
C THR A 115 1.82 -7.09 -10.91
N HIS A 116 1.88 -7.09 -9.61
CA HIS A 116 3.11 -6.84 -8.86
C HIS A 116 3.06 -7.57 -7.52
N GLY A 117 4.21 -7.73 -6.90
CA GLY A 117 4.34 -8.36 -5.60
C GLY A 117 5.73 -8.13 -5.04
N ILE A 118 5.94 -8.47 -3.78
CA ILE A 118 7.22 -8.26 -3.13
C ILE A 118 7.48 -9.40 -2.15
N THR A 119 8.73 -9.87 -2.10
CA THR A 119 9.16 -10.95 -1.22
C THR A 119 10.39 -10.51 -0.45
N ASP A 120 10.37 -10.74 0.86
CA ASP A 120 11.55 -10.50 1.69
C ASP A 120 12.58 -11.60 1.41
N ILE A 121 13.77 -11.22 0.97
CA ILE A 121 14.83 -12.17 0.69
C ILE A 121 16.04 -11.99 1.59
N GLY A 122 15.94 -11.09 2.57
CA GLY A 122 17.03 -10.82 3.50
C GLY A 122 16.83 -11.50 4.85
N LYS A 123 17.56 -11.01 5.85
CA LYS A 123 17.54 -11.60 7.19
C LYS A 123 16.75 -10.76 8.18
N ILE A 124 16.29 -9.60 7.78
CA ILE A 124 15.47 -8.72 8.61
C ILE A 124 14.17 -8.42 7.87
N PRO A 125 13.13 -7.97 8.57
CA PRO A 125 11.89 -7.58 7.90
C PRO A 125 12.14 -6.45 6.92
N VAL A 126 11.32 -6.41 5.87
CA VAL A 126 11.37 -5.32 4.91
C VAL A 126 10.31 -4.30 5.27
N LEU A 127 10.74 -3.06 5.45
CA LEU A 127 9.80 -1.96 5.66
C LEU A 127 9.73 -1.17 4.38
N PHE A 128 8.52 -1.00 3.85
CA PHE A 128 8.33 -0.12 2.70
C PHE A 128 7.12 0.77 2.92
N TYR A 129 7.16 1.95 2.30
CA TYR A 129 6.04 2.87 2.28
C TYR A 129 5.45 2.86 0.88
N TYR A 130 4.12 3.01 0.79
CA TYR A 130 3.45 2.98 -0.49
C TYR A 130 2.41 4.09 -0.56
N TYR A 131 2.14 4.52 -1.79
CA TYR A 131 1.05 5.41 -2.10
C TYR A 131 0.29 4.81 -3.26
N LYS A 132 -1.03 4.76 -3.13
CA LYS A 132 -1.91 4.30 -4.20
C LYS A 132 -2.90 5.39 -4.50
N TRP A 133 -3.19 5.60 -5.75
CA TRP A 133 -4.14 6.62 -6.13
C TRP A 133 -4.89 6.24 -7.40
N LYS A 134 -6.07 6.87 -7.57
CA LYS A 134 -6.92 6.63 -8.70
C LYS A 134 -7.49 7.96 -9.14
N VAL A 135 -7.32 8.30 -10.40
CA VAL A 135 -7.79 9.57 -10.97
C VAL A 135 -9.29 9.53 -11.25
#